data_a7fc8ff289ce015af78490829d71663d
#
_entry.id   a7fc8ff289ce015af78490829d71663d
#
_cell.length_a   1.000
_cell.length_b   1.000
_cell.length_c   1.000
_cell.angle_alpha   90.00
_cell.angle_beta   90.00
_cell.angle_gamma   90.00
#
_symmetry.space_group_name_H-M   'P 1'
#
loop_
_entity.id
_entity.type
_entity.pdbx_description
1 polymer ?
#
loop_
_entity_poly.entity_id
_entity_poly.type
_entity_poly.pdbx_seq_one_letter_code
_entity_poly.pdbx_strand_id
1 'polypeptide(L)'
;MAGKRLARVPASKVASTKAKVTTRRKSRATCSDDSFDDDHDASDAEIRPSKKRKVSNVRNSKQKNLPSSLFEIGPIAHPDPCTPSTGRHHSITYHKPLFLCKDTGLQHRQSLLSWFDSVSTTRAMPWRKTWMPPRASSETDQVLVREQLARRAYEVWISEIMLQQTRVAVVIDYWKRWMEKWPTIHELAAADPEDVLAAWRGLGYYSRATRIHEAAKIVVQDETMRGLLPSATAELEAKVPGVGRYTAGAISAIVFGRAAPMVDGNVLRVLSRQLGIYGNIKTDKNVIDTIWAAADALVQAVSQDGETVQDAGSAVSDRPGRWGQALMELGSTICTPKPNCATCPITVSCRVYSEAKTISQTLGTGSIVDIEDACTICEPFEEDVYHDPELQALQDDIANAAKTQPSTKQAPKAKQMTLAAFSFTGTSAKRSSLKNKDNGQSVKEATKAQREEAISNYARKFPIKTAKKAVRVAQEIVCAIQRLDGSYLIQRRPEKGLLAGLWEFPSMPIPDAETCSPRQRTEMAKGFAVSMLGLTDGGVQIKHVGELGSVPWLFSHLKLTMHVHMFRMVREEGIDMEGTGAEGVRSLAGQPRRWTADVEKESMGTGMRKCWDLVKIEEEEDEEEEGV
;
A
#
# COMPACT_ATOMS: atom_id res chain seq x y z
N MET A 1 64.16 -49.15 14.17
CA MET A 1 63.88 -50.25 15.11
C MET A 1 62.42 -50.27 15.43
N ALA A 2 61.79 -51.41 15.09
CA ALA A 2 60.58 -52.05 15.63
C ALA A 2 59.34 -51.12 15.87
N GLY A 3 58.27 -51.24 15.24
CA GLY A 3 57.55 -52.40 14.76
C GLY A 3 56.60 -52.94 15.81
N LYS A 4 55.26 -52.68 15.69
CA LYS A 4 54.24 -53.68 16.08
C LYS A 4 52.85 -53.31 15.54
N ARG A 5 52.41 -54.18 14.68
CA ARG A 5 50.97 -54.37 14.30
C ARG A 5 50.30 -55.18 15.43
N LEU A 6 48.96 -55.05 15.51
CA LEU A 6 47.94 -56.04 15.93
C LEU A 6 46.60 -55.33 16.05
N ALA A 7 45.44 -55.83 15.75
CA ALA A 7 44.90 -57.00 15.04
C ALA A 7 43.38 -56.74 14.88
N ARG A 8 42.79 -57.20 13.79
CA ARG A 8 41.36 -57.26 13.56
C ARG A 8 40.68 -58.35 14.39
N VAL A 9 39.49 -58.12 14.90
CA VAL A 9 38.54 -59.16 15.28
C VAL A 9 37.10 -58.76 14.83
N PRO A 10 36.23 -59.71 14.52
CA PRO A 10 35.19 -59.56 13.50
C PRO A 10 33.76 -59.35 14.02
N ALA A 11 32.86 -59.04 13.07
CA ALA A 11 31.45 -58.78 13.23
C ALA A 11 30.62 -59.95 13.79
N SER A 12 29.67 -59.64 14.68
CA SER A 12 28.54 -60.53 14.98
C SER A 12 27.23 -59.86 14.49
N LYS A 13 26.49 -60.61 13.69
CA LYS A 13 25.13 -60.32 13.21
C LYS A 13 24.13 -60.47 14.37
N VAL A 14 23.31 -59.46 14.60
CA VAL A 14 22.05 -59.65 15.32
C VAL A 14 20.93 -59.01 14.46
N ALA A 15 19.94 -59.80 14.22
CA ALA A 15 18.73 -59.43 13.46
C ALA A 15 17.85 -58.45 14.25
N SER A 16 17.36 -57.40 13.60
CA SER A 16 16.40 -56.50 14.19
C SER A 16 15.15 -56.40 13.31
N THR A 17 14.06 -56.69 13.95
CA THR A 17 12.67 -56.59 13.49
C THR A 17 12.29 -55.19 13.07
N LYS A 18 11.66 -55.07 11.89
CA LYS A 18 11.14 -53.84 11.35
C LYS A 18 9.89 -53.36 12.11
N ALA A 19 9.98 -52.25 12.78
CA ALA A 19 8.82 -51.44 13.14
C ALA A 19 8.67 -50.28 12.13
N LYS A 20 7.55 -50.24 11.40
CA LYS A 20 7.19 -49.15 10.50
C LYS A 20 6.79 -47.92 11.34
N VAL A 21 7.64 -46.90 11.36
CA VAL A 21 7.27 -45.56 11.81
C VAL A 21 6.97 -44.74 10.57
N THR A 22 5.70 -44.40 10.40
CA THR A 22 5.23 -43.46 9.41
C THR A 22 5.59 -42.04 9.85
N THR A 23 6.68 -41.51 9.32
CA THR A 23 7.02 -40.08 9.48
C THR A 23 6.13 -39.24 8.55
N ARG A 24 5.17 -38.58 9.16
CA ARG A 24 4.34 -37.54 8.54
C ARG A 24 5.27 -36.35 8.21
N ARG A 25 5.67 -36.23 6.96
CA ARG A 25 6.39 -35.06 6.44
C ARG A 25 5.47 -33.85 6.57
N LYS A 26 5.75 -32.97 7.51
CA LYS A 26 5.23 -31.60 7.53
C LYS A 26 5.83 -30.87 6.33
N SER A 27 5.05 -30.66 5.33
CA SER A 27 5.34 -29.71 4.25
C SER A 27 5.47 -28.33 4.89
N ARG A 28 6.67 -27.77 4.82
CA ARG A 28 6.98 -26.39 5.18
C ARG A 28 6.28 -25.51 4.15
N ALA A 29 5.17 -24.89 4.55
CA ALA A 29 4.53 -23.84 3.77
C ALA A 29 5.50 -22.66 3.72
N THR A 30 6.01 -22.38 2.54
CA THR A 30 6.65 -21.10 2.24
C THR A 30 5.58 -20.04 2.28
N CYS A 31 5.57 -19.21 3.30
CA CYS A 31 4.78 -17.99 3.34
C CYS A 31 5.38 -17.03 2.31
N SER A 32 4.72 -16.92 1.16
CA SER A 32 4.90 -15.79 0.26
C SER A 32 4.00 -14.67 0.76
N ASP A 33 4.53 -13.84 1.65
CA ASP A 33 3.88 -12.64 2.16
C ASP A 33 4.28 -11.46 1.29
N ASP A 34 3.75 -11.41 0.08
CA ASP A 34 3.75 -10.25 -0.81
C ASP A 34 2.33 -10.00 -1.32
N SER A 35 1.38 -9.90 -0.41
CA SER A 35 0.10 -9.31 -0.73
C SER A 35 0.05 -7.92 -0.10
N PHE A 36 0.21 -6.90 -0.93
CA PHE A 36 -0.52 -5.67 -0.75
C PHE A 36 -1.98 -6.04 -0.76
N ASP A 37 -2.53 -6.33 0.38
CA ASP A 37 -3.94 -6.19 0.68
C ASP A 37 -4.42 -7.19 1.73
N ASP A 38 -5.28 -6.62 2.54
CA ASP A 38 -6.40 -7.23 3.23
C ASP A 38 -6.09 -8.21 4.36
N ASP A 39 -6.10 -7.60 5.53
CA ASP A 39 -6.59 -8.26 6.74
C ASP A 39 -7.97 -8.89 6.47
N HIS A 40 -7.99 -10.16 6.15
CA HIS A 40 -9.19 -10.96 6.27
C HIS A 40 -9.36 -11.35 7.74
N ASP A 41 -10.18 -10.58 8.42
CA ASP A 41 -10.76 -10.94 9.70
C ASP A 41 -11.66 -12.17 9.48
N ALA A 42 -11.18 -13.33 9.93
CA ALA A 42 -11.97 -14.54 10.00
C ALA A 42 -12.67 -14.57 11.37
N SER A 43 -13.84 -13.96 11.43
CA SER A 43 -14.79 -14.27 12.51
C SER A 43 -15.48 -15.59 12.19
N ASP A 44 -15.20 -16.62 12.99
CA ASP A 44 -15.91 -17.88 13.02
C ASP A 44 -17.41 -17.67 13.24
N ALA A 45 -18.19 -17.90 12.20
CA ALA A 45 -19.60 -18.15 12.30
C ALA A 45 -19.90 -19.46 11.56
N GLU A 46 -20.24 -20.49 12.31
CA GLU A 46 -20.72 -21.77 11.80
C GLU A 46 -21.92 -21.55 10.86
N ILE A 47 -21.74 -21.79 9.58
CA ILE A 47 -22.84 -21.89 8.62
C ILE A 47 -22.80 -23.28 7.98
N ARG A 48 -23.92 -24.01 8.20
CA ARG A 48 -24.22 -25.32 7.61
C ARG A 48 -24.07 -25.32 6.08
N PRO A 49 -23.60 -26.40 5.46
CA PRO A 49 -23.29 -26.41 4.04
C PRO A 49 -24.54 -26.49 3.16
N SER A 50 -24.82 -25.47 2.40
CA SER A 50 -25.72 -25.52 1.27
C SER A 50 -25.00 -26.11 0.05
N LYS A 51 -25.64 -27.09 -0.62
CA LYS A 51 -25.15 -27.81 -1.78
C LYS A 51 -24.77 -26.85 -2.91
N LYS A 52 -23.47 -26.64 -3.15
CA LYS A 52 -22.96 -25.92 -4.33
C LYS A 52 -22.99 -26.82 -5.56
N ARG A 53 -23.72 -26.38 -6.56
CA ARG A 53 -23.71 -26.89 -7.93
C ARG A 53 -22.28 -26.76 -8.50
N LYS A 54 -21.64 -27.88 -8.85
CA LYS A 54 -20.33 -27.88 -9.50
C LYS A 54 -20.47 -27.30 -10.90
N VAL A 55 -19.94 -26.10 -11.10
CA VAL A 55 -19.56 -25.62 -12.42
C VAL A 55 -18.10 -25.98 -12.60
N SER A 56 -17.87 -26.97 -13.46
CA SER A 56 -16.54 -27.43 -13.87
C SER A 56 -15.92 -26.37 -14.78
N ASN A 57 -15.07 -25.51 -14.26
CA ASN A 57 -14.07 -24.80 -15.05
C ASN A 57 -12.69 -25.19 -14.54
N VAL A 58 -12.22 -26.33 -15.02
CA VAL A 58 -10.81 -26.72 -14.97
C VAL A 58 -10.09 -25.87 -16.02
N ARG A 59 -9.70 -24.66 -15.69
CA ARG A 59 -8.56 -24.03 -16.36
C ARG A 59 -7.32 -24.48 -15.62
N ASN A 60 -6.69 -25.55 -16.16
CA ASN A 60 -5.31 -25.89 -15.87
C ASN A 60 -4.46 -24.62 -16.16
N SER A 61 -4.04 -23.90 -15.14
CA SER A 61 -3.00 -22.89 -15.25
C SER A 61 -1.66 -23.61 -15.46
N LYS A 62 -1.39 -24.06 -16.69
CA LYS A 62 -0.02 -24.25 -17.13
C LYS A 62 0.63 -22.89 -17.02
N GLN A 63 1.56 -22.73 -16.10
CA GLN A 63 2.45 -21.59 -16.01
C GLN A 63 3.13 -21.49 -17.38
N LYS A 64 2.63 -20.61 -18.25
CA LYS A 64 3.20 -20.40 -19.58
C LYS A 64 4.50 -19.65 -19.34
N ASN A 65 5.63 -20.34 -19.48
CA ASN A 65 6.94 -19.75 -19.38
C ASN A 65 7.02 -18.62 -20.42
N LEU A 66 7.25 -17.39 -19.94
CA LEU A 66 7.59 -16.26 -20.80
C LEU A 66 8.83 -16.63 -21.61
N PRO A 67 8.91 -16.26 -22.91
CA PRO A 67 10.13 -16.45 -23.67
C PRO A 67 11.28 -15.72 -22.95
N SER A 68 12.37 -16.43 -22.67
CA SER A 68 13.55 -15.82 -22.01
C SER A 68 14.07 -14.62 -22.81
N SER A 69 14.00 -14.68 -24.13
CA SER A 69 14.39 -13.60 -25.04
C SER A 69 13.58 -12.31 -24.93
N LEU A 70 12.40 -12.35 -24.26
CA LEU A 70 11.55 -11.16 -24.13
C LEU A 70 12.26 -10.03 -23.37
N PHE A 71 13.11 -10.38 -22.40
CA PHE A 71 13.79 -9.42 -21.53
C PHE A 71 15.32 -9.36 -21.77
N GLU A 72 15.81 -9.93 -22.86
CA GLU A 72 17.21 -9.80 -23.24
C GLU A 72 17.46 -8.50 -24.05
N ILE A 73 18.65 -7.91 -23.89
CA ILE A 73 19.10 -6.80 -24.75
C ILE A 73 19.26 -7.34 -26.16
N GLY A 74 18.60 -6.73 -27.12
CA GLY A 74 18.66 -7.18 -28.49
C GLY A 74 17.84 -6.32 -29.45
N PRO A 75 17.84 -6.66 -30.74
CA PRO A 75 17.00 -5.98 -31.71
C PRO A 75 15.54 -6.12 -31.28
N ILE A 76 14.79 -5.04 -31.44
CA ILE A 76 13.33 -5.12 -31.35
C ILE A 76 12.89 -5.45 -32.76
N ALA A 77 12.37 -6.65 -32.97
CA ALA A 77 11.57 -6.93 -34.15
C ALA A 77 10.49 -5.83 -34.20
N HIS A 78 10.24 -5.26 -35.38
CA HIS A 78 9.29 -4.17 -35.53
C HIS A 78 8.03 -4.51 -34.73
N PRO A 79 7.65 -3.66 -33.76
CA PRO A 79 6.46 -3.95 -32.98
C PRO A 79 5.30 -4.03 -33.96
N ASP A 80 4.63 -5.19 -33.99
CA ASP A 80 3.36 -5.28 -34.70
C ASP A 80 2.48 -4.14 -34.19
N PRO A 81 1.96 -3.30 -35.08
CA PRO A 81 1.13 -2.17 -34.65
C PRO A 81 -0.08 -2.78 -33.92
N CYS A 82 -0.15 -2.50 -32.63
CA CYS A 82 -1.34 -2.79 -31.87
C CYS A 82 -2.46 -1.95 -32.42
N THR A 83 -3.41 -2.56 -33.09
CA THR A 83 -4.55 -1.86 -33.69
C THR A 83 -5.71 -1.83 -32.73
N PRO A 84 -6.11 -0.66 -32.24
CA PRO A 84 -7.16 -0.52 -31.23
C PRO A 84 -8.58 -0.59 -31.77
N SER A 85 -8.75 -0.60 -33.08
CA SER A 85 -10.09 -0.47 -33.70
C SER A 85 -10.96 -1.73 -33.65
N THR A 86 -10.40 -2.89 -33.27
CA THR A 86 -11.13 -4.18 -33.25
C THR A 86 -10.75 -5.07 -32.08
N GLY A 87 -10.44 -4.48 -30.93
CA GLY A 87 -9.79 -5.21 -29.86
C GLY A 87 -8.27 -5.21 -30.05
N ARG A 88 -7.55 -4.85 -29.06
CA ARG A 88 -6.09 -4.67 -29.05
C ARG A 88 -5.35 -5.99 -29.25
N HIS A 89 -5.18 -6.42 -30.50
CA HIS A 89 -4.48 -7.67 -30.86
C HIS A 89 -2.98 -7.42 -31.03
N HIS A 90 -2.15 -8.20 -30.37
CA HIS A 90 -0.70 -8.16 -30.44
C HIS A 90 -0.09 -9.46 -29.96
N SER A 91 1.16 -9.72 -30.33
CA SER A 91 1.92 -10.86 -29.83
C SER A 91 2.52 -10.58 -28.45
N ILE A 92 2.99 -11.62 -27.77
CA ILE A 92 3.68 -11.47 -26.48
C ILE A 92 4.98 -10.65 -26.60
N THR A 93 5.64 -10.70 -27.75
CA THR A 93 6.88 -9.97 -28.05
C THR A 93 6.69 -8.45 -28.09
N TYR A 94 5.45 -7.99 -28.27
CA TYR A 94 5.10 -6.58 -28.17
C TYR A 94 5.48 -5.99 -26.81
N HIS A 95 5.44 -6.78 -25.74
CA HIS A 95 5.76 -6.32 -24.38
C HIS A 95 7.27 -6.22 -24.10
N LYS A 96 8.13 -6.48 -25.08
CA LYS A 96 9.57 -6.26 -24.93
C LYS A 96 9.84 -4.78 -24.60
N PRO A 97 10.55 -4.47 -23.50
CA PRO A 97 10.85 -3.09 -23.12
C PRO A 97 11.69 -2.38 -24.20
N LEU A 98 11.26 -1.20 -24.65
CA LEU A 98 12.06 -0.40 -25.58
C LEU A 98 13.36 0.11 -24.94
N PHE A 99 13.45 0.13 -23.64
CA PHE A 99 14.67 0.35 -22.87
C PHE A 99 15.75 -0.73 -23.07
N LEU A 100 15.37 -1.94 -23.54
CA LEU A 100 16.31 -3.03 -23.85
C LEU A 100 16.64 -3.12 -25.34
N CYS A 101 16.23 -2.12 -26.14
CA CYS A 101 16.62 -2.02 -27.53
C CYS A 101 18.13 -1.84 -27.64
N LYS A 102 18.78 -2.62 -28.51
CA LYS A 102 20.24 -2.55 -28.68
C LYS A 102 20.70 -1.14 -29.11
N ASP A 103 19.96 -0.50 -30.01
CA ASP A 103 20.37 0.74 -30.65
C ASP A 103 19.98 1.99 -29.86
N THR A 104 18.81 2.02 -29.26
CA THR A 104 18.22 3.19 -28.60
C THR A 104 18.02 3.04 -27.09
N GLY A 105 18.10 1.83 -26.57
CA GLY A 105 17.78 1.54 -25.18
C GLY A 105 18.66 2.29 -24.18
N LEU A 106 19.95 2.40 -24.46
CA LEU A 106 20.88 3.19 -23.63
C LEU A 106 20.43 4.65 -23.51
N GLN A 107 20.13 5.29 -24.66
CA GLN A 107 19.67 6.68 -24.67
C GLN A 107 18.37 6.85 -23.88
N HIS A 108 17.43 5.92 -24.00
CA HIS A 108 16.18 5.97 -23.24
C HIS A 108 16.41 5.85 -21.73
N ARG A 109 17.33 4.95 -21.31
CA ARG A 109 17.70 4.81 -19.89
C ARG A 109 18.38 6.07 -19.35
N GLN A 110 19.30 6.64 -20.13
CA GLN A 110 19.96 7.90 -19.79
C GLN A 110 18.99 9.08 -19.69
N SER A 111 17.98 9.14 -20.59
CA SER A 111 16.94 10.19 -20.52
C SER A 111 16.17 10.17 -19.21
N LEU A 112 15.82 9.00 -18.68
CA LEU A 112 15.16 8.89 -17.39
C LEU A 112 16.08 9.30 -16.23
N LEU A 113 17.34 8.85 -16.24
CA LEU A 113 18.30 9.19 -15.19
C LEU A 113 18.63 10.68 -15.17
N SER A 114 18.86 11.31 -16.34
CA SER A 114 19.10 12.75 -16.44
C SER A 114 17.91 13.58 -15.97
N TRP A 115 16.69 13.15 -16.31
CA TRP A 115 15.50 13.79 -15.77
C TRP A 115 15.44 13.66 -14.24
N PHE A 116 15.70 12.47 -13.70
CA PHE A 116 15.68 12.25 -12.25
C PHE A 116 16.70 13.14 -11.54
N ASP A 117 17.90 13.30 -12.08
CA ASP A 117 18.93 14.18 -11.51
C ASP A 117 18.44 15.63 -11.42
N SER A 118 17.69 16.09 -12.41
CA SER A 118 17.15 17.46 -12.43
C SER A 118 16.03 17.68 -11.39
N VAL A 119 15.33 16.62 -10.95
CA VAL A 119 14.19 16.74 -10.04
C VAL A 119 14.39 16.08 -8.67
N SER A 120 15.46 15.31 -8.50
CA SER A 120 15.68 14.46 -7.31
C SER A 120 15.70 15.24 -5.98
N THR A 121 16.15 16.49 -6.01
CA THR A 121 16.24 17.38 -4.83
C THR A 121 14.99 18.21 -4.60
N THR A 122 14.08 18.33 -5.58
CA THR A 122 12.91 19.22 -5.53
C THR A 122 12.00 18.95 -4.32
N ARG A 123 11.85 17.68 -3.92
CA ARG A 123 11.00 17.30 -2.77
C ARG A 123 11.75 17.27 -1.44
N ALA A 124 13.03 17.67 -1.41
CA ALA A 124 13.86 17.79 -0.21
C ALA A 124 13.79 16.59 0.75
N MET A 125 13.79 15.38 0.21
CA MET A 125 13.72 14.15 1.01
C MET A 125 15.05 13.90 1.74
N PRO A 126 15.08 13.92 3.09
CA PRO A 126 16.33 13.87 3.86
C PRO A 126 17.06 12.52 3.76
N TRP A 127 16.36 11.46 3.38
CA TRP A 127 16.93 10.13 3.15
C TRP A 127 17.53 9.96 1.74
N ARG A 128 17.36 10.90 0.81
CA ARG A 128 18.05 10.91 -0.48
C ARG A 128 19.42 11.56 -0.33
N LYS A 129 20.40 10.74 0.00
CA LYS A 129 21.82 11.17 0.14
C LYS A 129 22.64 10.65 -1.02
N THR A 130 23.76 11.29 -1.29
CA THR A 130 24.77 10.82 -2.26
C THR A 130 25.20 9.40 -1.90
N TRP A 131 25.26 8.53 -2.90
CA TRP A 131 25.74 7.17 -2.73
C TRP A 131 27.25 7.15 -2.46
N MET A 132 27.67 6.27 -1.58
CA MET A 132 29.07 6.07 -1.25
C MET A 132 29.51 4.68 -1.70
N PRO A 133 30.55 4.58 -2.55
CA PRO A 133 31.06 3.29 -2.95
C PRO A 133 31.64 2.55 -1.73
N PRO A 134 31.36 1.25 -1.57
CA PRO A 134 31.88 0.46 -0.46
C PRO A 134 33.34 0.06 -0.69
N ARG A 135 34.22 1.03 -0.85
CA ARG A 135 35.67 0.83 -1.04
C ARG A 135 36.40 1.26 0.22
N ALA A 136 37.23 0.37 0.74
CA ALA A 136 38.11 0.62 1.87
C ALA A 136 39.57 0.34 1.46
N SER A 137 40.45 1.23 1.82
CA SER A 137 41.89 1.12 1.49
C SER A 137 42.71 0.48 2.60
N SER A 138 42.18 0.46 3.84
CA SER A 138 42.82 -0.08 5.03
C SER A 138 41.80 -0.81 5.93
N GLU A 139 42.27 -1.54 6.93
CA GLU A 139 41.39 -2.18 7.93
C GLU A 139 40.58 -1.14 8.73
N THR A 140 41.17 -0.02 9.08
CA THR A 140 40.49 1.10 9.75
C THR A 140 39.40 1.67 8.87
N ASP A 141 39.66 1.82 7.56
CA ASP A 141 38.65 2.29 6.59
C ASP A 141 37.50 1.29 6.48
N GLN A 142 37.76 -0.03 6.60
CA GLN A 142 36.72 -1.05 6.55
C GLN A 142 35.71 -0.89 7.70
N VAL A 143 36.18 -0.59 8.91
CA VAL A 143 35.30 -0.33 10.06
C VAL A 143 34.43 0.90 9.82
N LEU A 144 35.05 1.99 9.40
CA LEU A 144 34.32 3.25 9.12
C LEU A 144 33.31 3.09 7.98
N VAL A 145 33.67 2.41 6.89
CA VAL A 145 32.76 2.11 5.78
C VAL A 145 31.60 1.25 6.23
N ARG A 146 31.87 0.23 7.09
CA ARG A 146 30.82 -0.61 7.66
C ARG A 146 29.83 0.20 8.48
N GLU A 147 30.30 1.08 9.37
CA GLU A 147 29.44 1.93 10.21
C GLU A 147 28.61 2.89 9.37
N GLN A 148 29.21 3.51 8.36
CA GLN A 148 28.51 4.40 7.43
C GLN A 148 27.45 3.64 6.63
N LEU A 149 27.74 2.44 6.15
CA LEU A 149 26.78 1.58 5.46
C LEU A 149 25.66 1.13 6.39
N ALA A 150 25.97 0.76 7.65
CA ALA A 150 24.96 0.38 8.63
C ALA A 150 23.99 1.53 8.91
N ARG A 151 24.51 2.73 9.14
CA ARG A 151 23.69 3.94 9.31
C ARG A 151 22.86 4.23 8.07
N ARG A 152 23.46 4.16 6.89
CA ARG A 152 22.78 4.42 5.63
C ARG A 152 21.67 3.41 5.34
N ALA A 153 21.93 2.12 5.59
CA ALA A 153 20.95 1.06 5.43
C ALA A 153 19.76 1.24 6.37
N TYR A 154 20.02 1.61 7.61
CA TYR A 154 18.98 1.95 8.59
C TYR A 154 18.14 3.14 8.14
N GLU A 155 18.75 4.25 7.73
CA GLU A 155 18.06 5.45 7.25
C GLU A 155 17.12 5.15 6.07
N VAL A 156 17.60 4.38 5.09
CA VAL A 156 16.80 3.98 3.92
C VAL A 156 15.68 3.03 4.33
N TRP A 157 15.98 2.01 5.12
CA TRP A 157 15.00 1.05 5.59
C TRP A 157 13.82 1.73 6.30
N ILE A 158 14.11 2.63 7.25
CA ILE A 158 13.07 3.37 7.97
C ILE A 158 12.24 4.23 7.01
N SER A 159 12.89 4.92 6.06
CA SER A 159 12.15 5.73 5.08
C SER A 159 11.22 4.89 4.20
N GLU A 160 11.68 3.72 3.74
CA GLU A 160 10.88 2.83 2.89
C GLU A 160 9.65 2.26 3.63
N ILE A 161 9.81 1.94 4.92
CA ILE A 161 8.67 1.47 5.72
C ILE A 161 7.71 2.63 6.05
N MET A 162 8.20 3.82 6.39
CA MET A 162 7.34 4.99 6.66
C MET A 162 6.54 5.42 5.43
N LEU A 163 7.13 5.32 4.23
CA LEU A 163 6.50 5.69 2.96
C LEU A 163 5.40 4.74 2.50
N GLN A 164 5.31 3.53 3.07
CA GLN A 164 4.20 2.63 2.74
C GLN A 164 2.86 3.30 3.07
N GLN A 165 2.05 3.54 2.04
CA GLN A 165 0.73 4.17 2.12
C GLN A 165 0.70 5.56 2.79
N THR A 166 1.85 6.24 2.93
CA THR A 166 1.95 7.56 3.54
C THR A 166 2.57 8.56 2.57
N ARG A 167 2.07 9.79 2.55
CA ARG A 167 2.58 10.85 1.67
C ARG A 167 3.97 11.32 2.12
N VAL A 168 4.87 11.58 1.17
CA VAL A 168 6.25 12.05 1.43
C VAL A 168 6.29 13.26 2.35
N ALA A 169 5.46 14.27 2.12
CA ALA A 169 5.42 15.48 2.93
C ALA A 169 5.17 15.20 4.44
N VAL A 170 4.36 14.18 4.73
CA VAL A 170 4.11 13.75 6.12
C VAL A 170 5.32 12.99 6.68
N VAL A 171 5.90 12.09 5.88
CA VAL A 171 7.01 11.24 6.32
C VAL A 171 8.27 12.04 6.66
N ILE A 172 8.53 13.17 5.98
CA ILE A 172 9.74 13.98 6.20
C ILE A 172 9.91 14.34 7.68
N ASP A 173 8.87 14.87 8.31
CA ASP A 173 8.95 15.31 9.71
C ASP A 173 9.00 14.13 10.69
N TYR A 174 8.27 13.03 10.41
CA TYR A 174 8.35 11.81 11.21
C TYR A 174 9.74 11.18 11.14
N TRP A 175 10.32 11.10 9.95
CA TRP A 175 11.66 10.54 9.75
C TRP A 175 12.73 11.36 10.47
N LYS A 176 12.66 12.70 10.42
CA LYS A 176 13.60 13.58 11.14
C LYS A 176 13.54 13.32 12.64
N ARG A 177 12.34 13.39 13.25
CA ARG A 177 12.16 13.11 14.69
C ARG A 177 12.60 11.70 15.08
N TRP A 178 12.35 10.72 14.22
CA TRP A 178 12.79 9.35 14.44
C TRP A 178 14.31 9.23 14.46
N MET A 179 15.00 9.82 13.48
CA MET A 179 16.46 9.80 13.39
C MET A 179 17.15 10.66 14.47
N GLU A 180 16.46 11.65 15.01
CA GLU A 180 16.91 12.42 16.17
C GLU A 180 16.81 11.59 17.45
N LYS A 181 15.71 10.85 17.64
CA LYS A 181 15.48 10.01 18.83
C LYS A 181 16.33 8.75 18.80
N TRP A 182 16.46 8.10 17.65
CA TRP A 182 17.23 6.86 17.43
C TRP A 182 18.09 6.95 16.18
N PRO A 183 19.26 7.59 16.26
CA PRO A 183 20.17 7.79 15.11
C PRO A 183 20.72 6.50 14.53
N THR A 184 20.75 5.41 15.29
CA THR A 184 21.27 4.11 14.90
C THR A 184 20.27 2.98 15.17
N ILE A 185 20.46 1.87 14.46
CA ILE A 185 19.65 0.66 14.68
C ILE A 185 19.84 0.07 16.10
N HIS A 186 21.02 0.29 16.72
CA HIS A 186 21.32 -0.17 18.07
C HIS A 186 20.47 0.54 19.11
N GLU A 187 20.35 1.86 18.99
CA GLU A 187 19.52 2.67 19.88
C GLU A 187 18.05 2.30 19.73
N LEU A 188 17.58 2.08 18.48
CA LEU A 188 16.23 1.61 18.25
C LEU A 188 15.99 0.22 18.86
N ALA A 189 16.94 -0.70 18.73
CA ALA A 189 16.80 -2.05 19.29
C ALA A 189 16.73 -2.05 20.83
N ALA A 190 17.37 -1.08 21.48
CA ALA A 190 17.36 -0.90 22.94
C ALA A 190 16.13 -0.10 23.43
N ALA A 191 15.35 0.51 22.54
CA ALA A 191 14.23 1.35 22.90
C ALA A 191 13.09 0.57 23.55
N ASP A 192 12.27 1.28 24.36
CA ASP A 192 11.03 0.71 24.88
C ASP A 192 9.99 0.57 23.76
N PRO A 193 9.26 -0.56 23.66
CA PRO A 193 8.23 -0.77 22.66
C PRO A 193 7.13 0.30 22.66
N GLU A 194 6.75 0.82 23.83
CA GLU A 194 5.71 1.86 23.93
C GLU A 194 6.22 3.21 23.39
N ASP A 195 7.49 3.54 23.61
CA ASP A 195 8.16 4.70 23.04
C ASP A 195 8.22 4.67 21.52
N VAL A 196 8.46 3.46 20.95
CA VAL A 196 8.47 3.26 19.48
C VAL A 196 7.08 3.48 18.89
N LEU A 197 6.03 2.95 19.53
CA LEU A 197 4.64 3.17 19.13
C LEU A 197 4.22 4.63 19.30
N ALA A 198 4.65 5.30 20.37
CA ALA A 198 4.38 6.73 20.60
C ALA A 198 5.01 7.61 19.50
N ALA A 199 6.26 7.34 19.11
CA ALA A 199 6.93 8.06 18.02
C ALA A 199 6.27 7.83 16.64
N TRP A 200 5.59 6.67 16.45
CA TRP A 200 4.86 6.32 15.22
C TRP A 200 3.46 6.91 15.15
N ARG A 201 2.99 7.55 16.22
CA ARG A 201 1.64 8.09 16.37
C ARG A 201 1.26 8.99 15.18
N GLY A 202 0.11 8.68 14.55
CA GLY A 202 -0.42 9.45 13.41
C GLY A 202 -0.01 8.94 12.02
N LEU A 203 1.03 8.11 11.88
CA LEU A 203 1.41 7.50 10.61
C LEU A 203 0.45 6.39 10.16
N GLY A 204 -0.29 5.78 11.09
CA GLY A 204 -1.15 4.63 10.82
C GLY A 204 -0.37 3.32 10.61
N TYR A 205 -1.12 2.19 10.51
CA TYR A 205 -0.52 0.85 10.34
C TYR A 205 0.60 0.58 11.36
N TYR A 206 0.26 0.63 12.64
CA TYR A 206 1.20 0.56 13.76
C TYR A 206 1.99 -0.75 13.82
N SER A 207 1.47 -1.83 13.24
CA SER A 207 2.21 -3.09 13.09
C SER A 207 3.54 -2.93 12.33
N ARG A 208 3.69 -1.87 11.51
CA ARG A 208 4.97 -1.55 10.88
C ARG A 208 6.01 -1.14 11.91
N ALA A 209 5.65 -0.29 12.88
CA ALA A 209 6.54 0.13 13.95
C ALA A 209 6.99 -1.05 14.82
N THR A 210 6.05 -1.93 15.21
CA THR A 210 6.35 -3.15 15.97
C THR A 210 7.33 -4.05 15.20
N ARG A 211 7.06 -4.30 13.91
CA ARG A 211 7.93 -5.12 13.06
C ARG A 211 9.32 -4.51 12.87
N ILE A 212 9.43 -3.19 12.71
CA ILE A 212 10.72 -2.48 12.65
C ILE A 212 11.51 -2.71 13.94
N HIS A 213 10.87 -2.56 15.09
CA HIS A 213 11.52 -2.72 16.39
C HIS A 213 11.98 -4.16 16.63
N GLU A 214 11.14 -5.15 16.32
CA GLU A 214 11.50 -6.58 16.37
C GLU A 214 12.67 -6.90 15.43
N ALA A 215 12.60 -6.40 14.18
CA ALA A 215 13.66 -6.58 13.22
C ALA A 215 14.98 -5.93 13.65
N ALA A 216 14.94 -4.73 14.25
CA ALA A 216 16.13 -4.05 14.77
C ALA A 216 16.83 -4.90 15.84
N LYS A 217 16.08 -5.51 16.78
CA LYS A 217 16.62 -6.42 17.78
C LYS A 217 17.33 -7.63 17.15
N ILE A 218 16.68 -8.26 16.16
CA ILE A 218 17.24 -9.40 15.45
C ILE A 218 18.54 -9.02 14.71
N VAL A 219 18.53 -7.89 13.98
CA VAL A 219 19.69 -7.45 13.20
C VAL A 219 20.88 -7.09 14.09
N VAL A 220 20.64 -6.54 15.28
CA VAL A 220 21.70 -6.20 16.26
C VAL A 220 22.24 -7.45 16.93
N GLN A 221 21.39 -8.44 17.25
CA GLN A 221 21.77 -9.67 17.96
C GLN A 221 22.43 -10.71 17.06
N ASP A 222 22.17 -10.68 15.76
CA ASP A 222 22.75 -11.64 14.80
C ASP A 222 24.26 -11.42 14.65
N GLU A 223 25.04 -12.47 14.86
CA GLU A 223 26.51 -12.43 14.83
C GLU A 223 27.08 -12.02 13.46
N THR A 224 26.34 -12.26 12.38
CA THR A 224 26.78 -11.92 11.01
C THR A 224 26.41 -10.50 10.64
N MET A 225 25.25 -10.03 11.08
CA MET A 225 24.73 -8.69 10.77
C MET A 225 25.31 -7.61 11.68
N ARG A 226 25.33 -7.82 13.01
CA ARG A 226 25.87 -6.87 14.00
C ARG A 226 25.46 -5.42 13.72
N GLY A 227 24.17 -5.19 13.47
CA GLY A 227 23.60 -3.88 13.15
C GLY A 227 23.68 -3.45 11.68
N LEU A 228 24.37 -4.17 10.79
CA LEU A 228 24.37 -3.93 9.36
C LEU A 228 23.40 -4.87 8.65
N LEU A 229 22.44 -4.31 7.93
CA LEU A 229 21.52 -5.08 7.10
C LEU A 229 22.25 -5.83 5.98
N PRO A 230 21.83 -7.04 5.60
CA PRO A 230 22.40 -7.78 4.47
C PRO A 230 22.30 -6.99 3.16
N SER A 231 23.24 -7.20 2.25
CA SER A 231 23.24 -6.54 0.94
C SER A 231 22.44 -7.30 -0.12
N ALA A 232 22.24 -8.60 0.05
CA ALA A 232 21.52 -9.45 -0.89
C ALA A 232 20.02 -9.46 -0.58
N THR A 233 19.18 -9.30 -1.60
CA THR A 233 17.72 -9.29 -1.46
C THR A 233 17.17 -10.54 -0.79
N ALA A 234 17.65 -11.72 -1.21
CA ALA A 234 17.22 -13.00 -0.63
C ALA A 234 17.52 -13.12 0.87
N GLU A 235 18.65 -12.58 1.33
CA GLU A 235 18.99 -12.58 2.76
C GLU A 235 18.15 -11.57 3.54
N LEU A 236 17.90 -10.39 2.97
CA LEU A 236 17.02 -9.38 3.55
C LEU A 236 15.61 -9.94 3.78
N GLU A 237 15.02 -10.56 2.76
CA GLU A 237 13.69 -11.17 2.85
C GLU A 237 13.63 -12.34 3.85
N ALA A 238 14.70 -13.13 3.94
CA ALA A 238 14.73 -14.31 4.79
C ALA A 238 15.04 -14.01 6.27
N LYS A 239 15.89 -13.00 6.54
CA LYS A 239 16.43 -12.75 7.88
C LYS A 239 15.83 -11.54 8.59
N VAL A 240 15.26 -10.56 7.85
CA VAL A 240 14.78 -9.31 8.45
C VAL A 240 13.25 -9.28 8.43
N PRO A 241 12.57 -9.45 9.57
CA PRO A 241 11.12 -9.43 9.66
C PRO A 241 10.51 -8.13 9.10
N GLY A 242 9.45 -8.26 8.29
CA GLY A 242 8.77 -7.11 7.69
C GLY A 242 9.47 -6.48 6.48
N VAL A 243 10.58 -7.07 6.02
CA VAL A 243 11.23 -6.70 4.77
C VAL A 243 10.75 -7.65 3.68
N GLY A 244 9.89 -7.17 2.79
CA GLY A 244 9.44 -7.89 1.61
C GLY A 244 10.29 -7.56 0.38
N ARG A 245 9.93 -8.18 -0.76
CA ARG A 245 10.65 -8.09 -2.03
C ARG A 245 10.99 -6.66 -2.47
N TYR A 246 10.02 -5.73 -2.34
CA TYR A 246 10.23 -4.32 -2.67
C TYR A 246 11.28 -3.67 -1.76
N THR A 247 11.10 -3.77 -0.44
CA THR A 247 12.00 -3.14 0.54
C THR A 247 13.40 -3.73 0.46
N ALA A 248 13.52 -5.04 0.23
CA ALA A 248 14.80 -5.71 0.00
C ALA A 248 15.51 -5.16 -1.24
N GLY A 249 14.78 -5.01 -2.35
CA GLY A 249 15.28 -4.39 -3.58
C GLY A 249 15.75 -2.95 -3.35
N ALA A 250 14.96 -2.15 -2.62
CA ALA A 250 15.29 -0.76 -2.30
C ALA A 250 16.58 -0.63 -1.48
N ILE A 251 16.71 -1.39 -0.40
CA ILE A 251 17.92 -1.39 0.43
C ILE A 251 19.13 -1.86 -0.40
N SER A 252 18.99 -2.98 -1.12
CA SER A 252 20.05 -3.55 -1.94
C SER A 252 20.56 -2.60 -3.03
N ALA A 253 19.63 -1.92 -3.73
CA ALA A 253 20.00 -1.03 -4.83
C ALA A 253 20.48 0.35 -4.35
N ILE A 254 19.76 0.97 -3.39
CA ILE A 254 20.05 2.35 -2.96
C ILE A 254 21.30 2.41 -2.08
N VAL A 255 21.49 1.44 -1.18
CA VAL A 255 22.60 1.46 -0.22
C VAL A 255 23.81 0.76 -0.78
N PHE A 256 23.61 -0.47 -1.26
CA PHE A 256 24.72 -1.33 -1.67
C PHE A 256 25.06 -1.26 -3.15
N GLY A 257 24.26 -0.52 -3.94
CA GLY A 257 24.52 -0.33 -5.37
C GLY A 257 24.37 -1.60 -6.21
N ARG A 258 23.65 -2.62 -5.72
CA ARG A 258 23.45 -3.89 -6.43
C ARG A 258 22.33 -3.75 -7.45
N ALA A 259 22.43 -4.50 -8.53
CA ALA A 259 21.37 -4.56 -9.54
C ALA A 259 20.16 -5.35 -8.99
N ALA A 260 19.32 -4.69 -8.22
CA ALA A 260 18.11 -5.25 -7.61
C ALA A 260 16.89 -4.43 -8.03
N PRO A 261 15.80 -5.08 -8.49
CA PRO A 261 14.59 -4.37 -8.89
C PRO A 261 13.82 -3.82 -7.68
N MET A 262 13.22 -2.63 -7.87
CA MET A 262 12.40 -1.93 -6.89
C MET A 262 11.03 -1.68 -7.53
N VAL A 263 10.02 -2.49 -7.19
CA VAL A 263 8.70 -2.42 -7.85
C VAL A 263 7.60 -2.21 -6.80
N ASP A 264 7.20 -0.95 -6.65
CA ASP A 264 6.03 -0.54 -5.87
C ASP A 264 4.80 -0.34 -6.78
N GLY A 265 3.66 0.07 -6.22
CA GLY A 265 2.46 0.36 -6.99
C GLY A 265 2.63 1.46 -8.05
N ASN A 266 3.57 2.39 -7.87
CA ASN A 266 3.90 3.42 -8.86
C ASN A 266 4.69 2.82 -10.02
N VAL A 267 5.70 2.02 -9.72
CA VAL A 267 6.54 1.34 -10.72
C VAL A 267 5.71 0.31 -11.50
N LEU A 268 4.84 -0.47 -10.85
CA LEU A 268 3.89 -1.37 -11.53
C LEU A 268 3.07 -0.61 -12.58
N ARG A 269 2.56 0.57 -12.25
CA ARG A 269 1.79 1.40 -13.17
C ARG A 269 2.65 1.99 -14.31
N VAL A 270 3.84 2.49 -13.99
CA VAL A 270 4.78 3.03 -14.99
C VAL A 270 5.15 1.94 -15.98
N LEU A 271 5.58 0.77 -15.51
CA LEU A 271 6.02 -0.32 -16.37
C LEU A 271 4.85 -0.95 -17.13
N SER A 272 3.65 -1.07 -16.54
CA SER A 272 2.45 -1.48 -17.27
C SER A 272 2.24 -0.62 -18.53
N ARG A 273 2.41 0.71 -18.43
CA ARG A 273 2.29 1.63 -19.55
C ARG A 273 3.48 1.58 -20.51
N GLN A 274 4.69 1.50 -19.97
CA GLN A 274 5.90 1.40 -20.79
C GLN A 274 5.92 0.13 -21.66
N LEU A 275 5.44 -0.97 -21.10
CA LEU A 275 5.34 -2.26 -21.77
C LEU A 275 4.05 -2.45 -22.56
N GLY A 276 3.07 -1.56 -22.41
CA GLY A 276 1.75 -1.71 -23.00
C GLY A 276 0.96 -2.88 -22.43
N ILE A 277 1.14 -3.27 -21.18
CA ILE A 277 0.41 -4.37 -20.54
C ILE A 277 -0.94 -3.86 -20.02
N TYR A 278 -2.04 -4.41 -20.59
CA TYR A 278 -3.40 -4.16 -20.13
C TYR A 278 -3.86 -5.32 -19.26
N GLY A 279 -3.67 -5.21 -17.96
CA GLY A 279 -4.00 -6.26 -17.01
C GLY A 279 -4.12 -5.72 -15.59
N ASN A 280 -4.58 -6.58 -14.68
CA ASN A 280 -4.77 -6.23 -13.28
C ASN A 280 -3.45 -6.38 -12.51
N ILE A 281 -2.80 -5.26 -12.21
CA ILE A 281 -1.53 -5.22 -11.46
C ILE A 281 -1.67 -5.49 -9.95
N LYS A 282 -2.88 -5.75 -9.43
CA LYS A 282 -3.09 -6.04 -8.01
C LYS A 282 -3.34 -7.51 -7.74
N THR A 283 -4.07 -8.18 -8.61
CA THR A 283 -4.55 -9.55 -8.37
C THR A 283 -4.08 -10.57 -9.39
N ASP A 284 -3.64 -10.13 -10.58
CA ASP A 284 -3.13 -11.05 -11.59
C ASP A 284 -1.63 -11.29 -11.41
N LYS A 285 -1.31 -12.47 -10.88
CA LYS A 285 0.06 -12.88 -10.62
C LYS A 285 0.92 -12.90 -11.89
N ASN A 286 0.38 -13.31 -13.05
CA ASN A 286 1.14 -13.37 -14.29
C ASN A 286 1.54 -11.98 -14.77
N VAL A 287 0.64 -11.01 -14.67
CA VAL A 287 0.91 -9.60 -14.97
C VAL A 287 1.99 -9.03 -14.03
N ILE A 288 1.83 -9.28 -12.73
CA ILE A 288 2.79 -8.81 -11.71
C ILE A 288 4.17 -9.42 -11.94
N ASP A 289 4.27 -10.75 -12.10
CA ASP A 289 5.54 -11.46 -12.29
C ASP A 289 6.22 -11.03 -13.61
N THR A 290 5.45 -10.77 -14.65
CA THR A 290 5.99 -10.24 -15.93
C THR A 290 6.61 -8.84 -15.74
N ILE A 291 5.94 -7.96 -15.02
CA ILE A 291 6.45 -6.61 -14.76
C ILE A 291 7.70 -6.67 -13.86
N TRP A 292 7.74 -7.57 -12.88
CA TRP A 292 8.92 -7.79 -12.05
C TRP A 292 10.10 -8.33 -12.85
N ALA A 293 9.87 -9.29 -13.75
CA ALA A 293 10.92 -9.79 -14.64
C ALA A 293 11.47 -8.71 -15.58
N ALA A 294 10.58 -7.87 -16.11
CA ALA A 294 11.00 -6.71 -16.90
C ALA A 294 11.81 -5.71 -16.06
N ALA A 295 11.39 -5.42 -14.83
CA ALA A 295 12.11 -4.52 -13.93
C ALA A 295 13.50 -5.05 -13.57
N ASP A 296 13.61 -6.37 -13.35
CA ASP A 296 14.91 -7.02 -13.10
C ASP A 296 15.85 -6.89 -14.31
N ALA A 297 15.38 -7.24 -15.50
CA ALA A 297 16.17 -7.09 -16.71
C ALA A 297 16.60 -5.64 -16.97
N LEU A 298 15.73 -4.67 -16.68
CA LEU A 298 16.03 -3.25 -16.83
C LEU A 298 17.11 -2.78 -15.86
N VAL A 299 17.05 -3.16 -14.58
CA VAL A 299 18.07 -2.77 -13.61
C VAL A 299 19.41 -3.45 -13.88
N GLN A 300 19.41 -4.69 -14.40
CA GLN A 300 20.62 -5.37 -14.87
C GLN A 300 21.25 -4.61 -16.05
N ALA A 301 20.46 -4.20 -17.03
CA ALA A 301 20.94 -3.40 -18.15
C ALA A 301 21.53 -2.05 -17.70
N VAL A 302 20.83 -1.36 -16.79
CA VAL A 302 21.30 -0.08 -16.23
C VAL A 302 22.61 -0.23 -15.46
N SER A 303 22.80 -1.32 -14.75
CA SER A 303 24.05 -1.58 -14.01
C SER A 303 25.25 -1.75 -14.93
N GLN A 304 25.02 -2.19 -16.18
CA GLN A 304 26.06 -2.42 -17.19
C GLN A 304 26.34 -1.20 -18.07
N ASP A 305 25.58 -0.12 -17.95
CA ASP A 305 25.73 1.10 -18.77
C ASP A 305 27.01 1.93 -18.46
N GLY A 306 28.01 1.36 -17.80
CA GLY A 306 29.29 2.02 -17.46
C GLY A 306 30.15 2.33 -18.66
N GLU A 307 30.62 3.58 -18.73
CA GLU A 307 31.36 4.09 -19.91
C GLU A 307 32.85 3.84 -19.88
N THR A 308 33.46 3.38 -18.80
CA THR A 308 34.90 3.24 -18.73
C THR A 308 35.36 1.84 -18.39
N VAL A 309 36.36 1.37 -19.11
CA VAL A 309 37.06 0.09 -18.88
C VAL A 309 37.60 -0.04 -17.44
N GLN A 310 37.74 1.07 -16.73
CA GLN A 310 38.18 1.12 -15.34
C GLN A 310 37.05 0.76 -14.35
N ASP A 311 35.78 0.98 -14.71
CA ASP A 311 34.61 0.63 -13.88
C ASP A 311 34.07 -0.78 -14.18
N ALA A 312 34.50 -1.41 -15.25
CA ALA A 312 34.04 -2.75 -15.64
C ALA A 312 34.35 -3.87 -14.64
N GLY A 313 35.13 -3.59 -13.61
CA GLY A 313 35.40 -4.52 -12.50
C GLY A 313 34.57 -4.29 -11.26
N SER A 314 33.74 -3.22 -11.17
CA SER A 314 32.91 -2.97 -10.00
C SER A 314 31.52 -3.55 -10.20
N ALA A 315 31.18 -4.60 -9.43
CA ALA A 315 29.85 -5.23 -9.46
C ALA A 315 28.74 -4.33 -8.86
N VAL A 316 29.09 -3.12 -8.39
CA VAL A 316 28.16 -2.20 -7.69
C VAL A 316 28.38 -0.75 -8.15
N SER A 317 27.27 -0.03 -8.32
CA SER A 317 27.24 1.39 -8.71
C SER A 317 25.99 2.09 -8.15
N ASP A 318 25.94 3.43 -8.26
CA ASP A 318 24.75 4.20 -7.85
C ASP A 318 23.57 4.08 -8.81
N ARG A 319 23.82 3.60 -10.05
CA ARG A 319 22.82 3.56 -11.12
C ARG A 319 21.56 2.74 -10.78
N PRO A 320 21.65 1.51 -10.21
CA PRO A 320 20.47 0.74 -9.84
C PRO A 320 19.56 1.48 -8.87
N GLY A 321 20.15 2.08 -7.84
CA GLY A 321 19.40 2.86 -6.84
C GLY A 321 18.75 4.10 -7.43
N ARG A 322 19.47 4.84 -8.28
CA ARG A 322 18.94 6.02 -9.01
C ARG A 322 17.82 5.62 -9.99
N TRP A 323 18.00 4.52 -10.72
CA TRP A 323 16.99 3.99 -11.65
C TRP A 323 15.67 3.68 -10.98
N GLY A 324 15.70 2.90 -9.87
CA GLY A 324 14.50 2.56 -9.13
C GLY A 324 13.81 3.81 -8.54
N GLN A 325 14.57 4.72 -7.95
CA GLN A 325 14.05 6.00 -7.46
C GLN A 325 13.47 6.87 -8.58
N ALA A 326 14.09 6.88 -9.77
CA ALA A 326 13.59 7.60 -10.94
C ALA A 326 12.23 7.08 -11.41
N LEU A 327 12.04 5.76 -11.46
CA LEU A 327 10.76 5.15 -11.80
C LEU A 327 9.67 5.50 -10.79
N MET A 328 9.99 5.46 -9.49
CA MET A 328 9.05 5.85 -8.42
C MET A 328 8.72 7.34 -8.49
N GLU A 329 9.70 8.21 -8.70
CA GLU A 329 9.48 9.65 -8.85
C GLU A 329 8.59 9.96 -10.05
N LEU A 330 8.88 9.36 -11.21
CA LEU A 330 8.06 9.48 -12.41
C LEU A 330 6.62 9.02 -12.16
N GLY A 331 6.44 7.89 -11.49
CA GLY A 331 5.14 7.35 -11.15
C GLY A 331 4.35 8.24 -10.21
N SER A 332 5.01 8.87 -9.23
CA SER A 332 4.35 9.72 -8.24
C SER A 332 4.07 11.16 -8.71
N THR A 333 4.74 11.64 -9.76
CA THR A 333 4.65 13.04 -10.21
C THR A 333 4.04 13.20 -11.61
N ILE A 334 4.47 12.44 -12.59
CA ILE A 334 4.08 12.58 -14.00
C ILE A 334 3.18 11.43 -14.45
N CYS A 335 3.65 10.18 -14.30
CA CYS A 335 2.93 8.99 -14.74
C CYS A 335 1.94 8.51 -13.67
N THR A 336 1.19 9.43 -13.07
CA THR A 336 0.18 9.20 -12.02
C THR A 336 -1.04 8.43 -12.56
N PRO A 337 -2.05 8.08 -11.75
CA PRO A 337 -3.32 7.56 -12.24
C PRO A 337 -3.98 8.45 -13.31
N LYS A 338 -3.78 9.77 -13.22
CA LYS A 338 -4.12 10.76 -14.27
C LYS A 338 -2.79 11.28 -14.85
N PRO A 339 -2.20 10.63 -15.88
CA PRO A 339 -0.85 10.96 -16.32
C PRO A 339 -0.81 12.27 -17.10
N ASN A 340 0.33 12.97 -16.99
CA ASN A 340 0.69 14.09 -17.84
C ASN A 340 1.75 13.64 -18.86
N CYS A 341 1.29 13.06 -19.97
CA CYS A 341 2.19 12.52 -20.98
C CYS A 341 2.97 13.60 -21.74
N ALA A 342 2.46 14.85 -21.79
CA ALA A 342 3.12 15.95 -22.46
C ALA A 342 4.47 16.35 -21.83
N THR A 343 4.62 16.15 -20.51
CA THR A 343 5.85 16.46 -19.76
C THR A 343 6.72 15.25 -19.45
N CYS A 344 6.34 14.06 -19.96
CA CYS A 344 7.04 12.82 -19.64
C CYS A 344 8.37 12.71 -20.38
N PRO A 345 9.51 12.48 -19.68
CA PRO A 345 10.84 12.41 -20.29
C PRO A 345 11.07 11.15 -21.14
N ILE A 346 10.22 10.12 -20.98
CA ILE A 346 10.39 8.81 -21.62
C ILE A 346 9.20 8.40 -22.48
N THR A 347 8.57 9.35 -23.17
CA THR A 347 7.47 9.07 -24.11
C THR A 347 7.89 8.19 -25.28
N VAL A 348 9.16 8.36 -25.74
CA VAL A 348 9.71 7.63 -26.89
C VAL A 348 9.79 6.12 -26.62
N SER A 349 10.05 5.72 -25.37
CA SER A 349 10.08 4.31 -24.97
C SER A 349 8.73 3.75 -24.52
N CYS A 350 7.67 4.58 -24.49
CA CYS A 350 6.37 4.18 -23.93
C CYS A 350 5.46 3.59 -25.00
N ARG A 351 5.10 2.29 -24.88
CA ARG A 351 4.21 1.59 -25.78
C ARG A 351 2.82 2.23 -25.82
N VAL A 352 2.25 2.51 -24.64
CA VAL A 352 0.92 3.12 -24.55
C VAL A 352 0.87 4.53 -25.16
N TYR A 353 1.95 5.31 -25.02
CA TYR A 353 2.03 6.61 -25.68
C TYR A 353 2.09 6.47 -27.21
N SER A 354 2.89 5.53 -27.71
CA SER A 354 3.00 5.25 -29.15
C SER A 354 1.65 4.78 -29.72
N GLU A 355 0.98 3.85 -29.06
CA GLU A 355 -0.38 3.40 -29.43
C GLU A 355 -1.36 4.58 -29.52
N ALA A 356 -1.44 5.39 -28.45
CA ALA A 356 -2.35 6.55 -28.41
C ALA A 356 -2.05 7.56 -29.50
N LYS A 357 -0.78 7.80 -29.82
CA LYS A 357 -0.35 8.68 -30.89
C LYS A 357 -0.80 8.15 -32.26
N THR A 358 -0.63 6.85 -32.51
CA THR A 358 -1.06 6.20 -33.76
C THR A 358 -2.57 6.29 -33.92
N ILE A 359 -3.35 6.00 -32.86
CA ILE A 359 -4.81 6.11 -32.89
C ILE A 359 -5.26 7.53 -33.24
N SER A 360 -4.57 8.54 -32.68
CA SER A 360 -4.92 9.93 -32.94
C SER A 360 -4.58 10.42 -34.35
N GLN A 361 -3.79 9.65 -35.11
CA GLN A 361 -3.28 10.02 -36.43
C GLN A 361 -3.86 9.20 -37.58
N THR A 362 -4.35 7.98 -37.32
CA THR A 362 -4.77 7.04 -38.37
C THR A 362 -6.13 6.42 -38.06
N LEU A 363 -7.06 6.52 -39.00
CA LEU A 363 -8.13 5.57 -39.25
C LEU A 363 -7.49 4.39 -40.00
N GLY A 364 -6.83 3.47 -39.28
CA GLY A 364 -5.91 2.53 -39.91
C GLY A 364 -6.37 1.09 -39.94
N THR A 365 -6.04 0.42 -41.01
CA THR A 365 -6.10 -1.02 -41.26
C THR A 365 -5.05 -1.74 -40.43
N GLY A 366 -5.50 -2.62 -39.52
CA GLY A 366 -4.58 -3.39 -38.68
C GLY A 366 -4.12 -4.69 -39.30
N SER A 367 -2.92 -5.10 -38.96
CA SER A 367 -2.40 -6.43 -39.21
C SER A 367 -3.15 -7.44 -38.34
N ILE A 368 -3.54 -8.58 -38.91
CA ILE A 368 -4.14 -9.70 -38.18
C ILE A 368 -2.98 -10.50 -37.58
N VAL A 369 -2.95 -10.61 -36.26
CA VAL A 369 -1.99 -11.47 -35.55
C VAL A 369 -2.51 -12.89 -35.56
N ASP A 370 -1.62 -13.87 -35.81
CA ASP A 370 -1.95 -15.27 -35.74
C ASP A 370 -2.39 -15.64 -34.31
N ILE A 371 -3.42 -16.51 -34.22
CA ILE A 371 -4.00 -16.90 -32.91
C ILE A 371 -2.98 -17.63 -32.04
N GLU A 372 -2.01 -18.31 -32.62
CA GLU A 372 -0.96 -19.03 -31.90
C GLU A 372 0.04 -18.05 -31.21
N ASP A 373 0.27 -16.90 -31.80
CA ASP A 373 1.16 -15.86 -31.30
C ASP A 373 0.46 -14.80 -30.43
N ALA A 374 -0.85 -14.92 -30.25
CA ALA A 374 -1.64 -13.92 -29.51
C ALA A 374 -1.17 -13.77 -28.07
N CYS A 375 -1.16 -12.53 -27.59
CA CYS A 375 -0.80 -12.20 -26.23
C CYS A 375 -1.68 -12.93 -25.21
N THR A 376 -1.04 -13.56 -24.23
CA THR A 376 -1.72 -14.29 -23.14
C THR A 376 -1.64 -13.56 -21.79
N ILE A 377 -1.04 -12.36 -21.74
CA ILE A 377 -0.84 -11.55 -20.54
C ILE A 377 -1.93 -10.49 -20.42
N CYS A 378 -2.27 -9.83 -21.54
CA CYS A 378 -3.29 -8.80 -21.55
C CYS A 378 -4.69 -9.38 -21.46
N GLU A 379 -5.56 -8.69 -20.74
CA GLU A 379 -6.99 -8.93 -20.81
C GLU A 379 -7.57 -8.35 -22.11
N PRO A 380 -8.72 -8.85 -22.58
CA PRO A 380 -9.41 -8.26 -23.72
C PRO A 380 -9.64 -6.77 -23.49
N PHE A 381 -9.35 -5.97 -24.51
CA PHE A 381 -9.56 -4.55 -24.45
C PHE A 381 -11.00 -4.28 -24.87
N GLU A 382 -11.91 -4.17 -23.91
CA GLU A 382 -13.29 -3.79 -24.17
C GLU A 382 -13.33 -2.28 -24.47
N GLU A 383 -14.03 -1.88 -25.55
CA GLU A 383 -14.39 -0.48 -25.75
C GLU A 383 -15.36 -0.11 -24.65
N ASP A 384 -14.84 0.50 -23.60
CA ASP A 384 -15.62 0.90 -22.46
C ASP A 384 -16.74 1.85 -22.88
N VAL A 385 -17.96 1.43 -22.63
CA VAL A 385 -18.98 2.34 -22.13
C VAL A 385 -18.44 2.88 -20.79
N TYR A 386 -17.80 4.03 -20.80
CA TYR A 386 -17.30 4.70 -19.59
C TYR A 386 -18.49 5.00 -18.68
N HIS A 387 -18.81 4.12 -17.77
CA HIS A 387 -19.63 4.42 -16.60
C HIS A 387 -18.73 5.15 -15.60
N ASP A 388 -18.63 6.47 -15.73
CA ASP A 388 -18.14 7.31 -14.64
C ASP A 388 -19.22 7.27 -13.54
N PRO A 389 -18.96 6.70 -12.36
CA PRO A 389 -19.97 6.59 -11.30
C PRO A 389 -20.54 7.95 -10.87
N GLU A 390 -19.76 9.04 -11.00
CA GLU A 390 -20.25 10.39 -10.72
C GLU A 390 -21.21 10.90 -11.80
N LEU A 391 -20.95 10.57 -13.07
CA LEU A 391 -21.87 10.89 -14.18
C LEU A 391 -23.14 10.01 -14.14
N GLN A 392 -23.01 8.76 -13.69
CA GLN A 392 -24.15 7.85 -13.56
C GLN A 392 -25.05 8.23 -12.39
N ALA A 393 -24.47 8.63 -11.24
CA ALA A 393 -25.24 9.15 -10.12
C ALA A 393 -26.02 10.41 -10.50
N LEU A 394 -25.43 11.31 -11.29
CA LEU A 394 -26.13 12.50 -11.81
C LEU A 394 -27.23 12.14 -12.81
N GLN A 395 -27.05 11.11 -13.64
CA GLN A 395 -28.08 10.65 -14.57
C GLN A 395 -29.22 9.93 -13.85
N ASP A 396 -28.92 9.14 -12.83
CA ASP A 396 -29.90 8.45 -11.99
C ASP A 396 -30.70 9.44 -11.12
N ASP A 397 -30.08 10.52 -10.62
CA ASP A 397 -30.76 11.60 -9.91
C ASP A 397 -31.70 12.39 -10.84
N ILE A 398 -31.30 12.62 -12.07
CA ILE A 398 -32.16 13.26 -13.09
C ILE A 398 -33.32 12.34 -13.51
N ALA A 399 -33.08 11.04 -13.65
CA ALA A 399 -34.11 10.05 -14.00
C ALA A 399 -35.10 9.82 -12.85
N ASN A 400 -34.66 9.90 -11.59
CA ASN A 400 -35.50 9.78 -10.41
C ASN A 400 -36.32 11.06 -10.14
N ALA A 401 -35.74 12.23 -10.40
CA ALA A 401 -36.48 13.50 -10.35
C ALA A 401 -37.59 13.58 -11.41
N ALA A 402 -37.45 12.90 -12.55
CA ALA A 402 -38.46 12.82 -13.60
C ALA A 402 -39.62 11.87 -13.27
N LYS A 403 -39.49 10.97 -12.26
CA LYS A 403 -40.54 10.01 -11.86
C LYS A 403 -41.49 10.50 -10.78
N THR A 404 -41.24 11.67 -10.19
CA THR A 404 -42.05 12.22 -9.08
C THR A 404 -42.81 13.49 -9.49
N GLN A 405 -43.70 13.42 -10.49
CA GLN A 405 -44.73 14.45 -10.65
C GLN A 405 -46.07 13.81 -11.01
N PRO A 406 -47.18 14.24 -10.36
CA PRO A 406 -48.52 13.75 -10.68
C PRO A 406 -49.07 14.38 -11.94
N SER A 407 -49.76 13.56 -12.71
CA SER A 407 -50.44 13.90 -13.95
C SER A 407 -51.43 15.06 -13.78
N THR A 408 -51.23 16.17 -14.48
CA THR A 408 -52.35 16.97 -15.06
C THR A 408 -51.85 17.97 -16.13
N LYS A 409 -52.49 17.85 -17.32
CA LYS A 409 -52.72 18.85 -18.35
C LYS A 409 -51.57 19.29 -19.26
N GLN A 410 -51.82 19.00 -20.52
CA GLN A 410 -51.27 19.49 -21.78
C GLN A 410 -50.52 20.83 -21.74
N ALA A 411 -49.28 20.80 -22.20
CA ALA A 411 -48.53 21.96 -22.64
C ALA A 411 -47.50 21.57 -23.74
N PRO A 412 -47.07 22.51 -24.56
CA PRO A 412 -46.65 22.29 -25.95
C PRO A 412 -45.24 21.72 -26.08
N LYS A 413 -44.99 21.05 -27.21
CA LYS A 413 -43.72 20.43 -27.62
C LYS A 413 -42.51 21.33 -27.37
N ALA A 414 -41.67 20.99 -26.42
CA ALA A 414 -40.37 21.59 -26.24
C ALA A 414 -39.38 21.07 -27.31
N LYS A 415 -38.78 22.01 -28.04
CA LYS A 415 -37.70 21.74 -28.99
C LYS A 415 -36.45 21.32 -28.21
N GLN A 416 -35.89 20.20 -28.61
CA GLN A 416 -34.62 19.65 -28.11
C GLN A 416 -33.49 20.65 -28.40
N MET A 417 -32.90 21.26 -27.34
CA MET A 417 -31.72 22.12 -27.48
C MET A 417 -30.48 21.26 -27.59
N THR A 418 -29.79 21.39 -28.69
CA THR A 418 -28.50 20.74 -28.93
C THR A 418 -27.36 21.49 -28.21
N LEU A 419 -26.29 20.79 -27.87
CA LEU A 419 -25.09 21.28 -27.15
C LEU A 419 -24.37 22.48 -27.79
N ALA A 420 -24.84 22.95 -28.97
CA ALA A 420 -24.31 24.13 -29.66
C ALA A 420 -24.74 25.47 -29.06
N ALA A 421 -25.63 25.49 -28.04
CA ALA A 421 -26.13 26.72 -27.42
C ALA A 421 -25.25 27.31 -26.32
N PHE A 422 -24.13 26.64 -25.95
CA PHE A 422 -23.21 27.11 -24.92
C PHE A 422 -21.85 27.56 -25.46
N SER A 423 -21.80 28.21 -26.61
CA SER A 423 -20.61 28.92 -27.06
C SER A 423 -20.66 30.38 -26.66
N PHE A 424 -19.79 30.79 -25.74
CA PHE A 424 -19.55 32.19 -25.43
C PHE A 424 -18.91 32.88 -26.64
N THR A 425 -19.63 33.75 -27.33
CA THR A 425 -19.09 34.64 -28.34
C THR A 425 -18.85 36.02 -27.74
N GLY A 426 -17.57 36.37 -27.61
CA GLY A 426 -17.17 37.79 -27.48
C GLY A 426 -17.33 38.51 -28.80
N THR A 427 -17.87 39.67 -28.69
CA THR A 427 -18.29 40.61 -29.75
C THR A 427 -17.15 41.12 -30.63
N SER A 428 -17.30 41.12 -31.93
CA SER A 428 -17.23 42.34 -32.72
C SER A 428 -17.55 42.14 -34.23
N ALA A 429 -17.98 43.17 -34.84
CA ALA A 429 -18.87 43.37 -35.92
C ALA A 429 -18.35 43.18 -37.36
N LYS A 430 -19.33 42.89 -38.25
CA LYS A 430 -19.48 43.28 -39.68
C LYS A 430 -18.59 42.62 -40.74
N ARG A 431 -19.06 41.90 -41.71
CA ARG A 431 -19.83 42.32 -42.88
C ARG A 431 -20.04 41.16 -43.86
N SER A 432 -21.20 41.14 -44.45
CA SER A 432 -21.73 40.32 -45.51
C SER A 432 -20.81 39.91 -46.65
N SER A 433 -20.89 38.62 -47.08
CA SER A 433 -21.07 38.31 -48.50
C SER A 433 -21.50 36.85 -48.72
N LEU A 434 -22.45 36.66 -49.62
CA LEU A 434 -23.09 35.42 -50.06
C LEU A 434 -22.20 34.56 -50.98
N LYS A 435 -22.52 33.25 -50.99
CA LYS A 435 -22.24 32.19 -51.98
C LYS A 435 -20.93 31.40 -51.79
N ASN A 436 -20.96 30.10 -51.55
CA ASN A 436 -21.39 29.00 -52.38
C ASN A 436 -21.42 27.68 -51.56
N LYS A 437 -22.32 26.79 -51.91
CA LYS A 437 -22.37 25.40 -51.49
C LYS A 437 -21.15 24.65 -52.04
N ASP A 438 -20.34 24.08 -51.15
CA ASP A 438 -19.63 22.84 -51.42
C ASP A 438 -19.61 22.00 -50.15
N ASN A 439 -20.18 20.79 -50.29
CA ASN A 439 -20.31 19.79 -49.25
C ASN A 439 -18.98 19.05 -49.14
N GLY A 440 -17.98 19.69 -48.54
CA GLY A 440 -16.75 19.05 -48.09
C GLY A 440 -16.74 19.10 -46.57
N GLN A 441 -16.95 17.96 -45.88
CA GLN A 441 -16.67 17.82 -44.47
C GLN A 441 -15.20 18.09 -44.25
N SER A 442 -14.81 19.34 -43.97
CA SER A 442 -13.50 19.65 -43.44
C SER A 442 -13.44 19.11 -42.02
N VAL A 443 -12.80 17.94 -41.85
CA VAL A 443 -12.36 17.43 -40.55
C VAL A 443 -11.44 18.51 -39.97
N LYS A 444 -11.96 19.28 -39.00
CA LYS A 444 -11.16 20.26 -38.27
C LYS A 444 -10.00 19.51 -37.63
N GLU A 445 -8.77 19.80 -38.03
CA GLU A 445 -7.59 19.24 -37.38
C GLU A 445 -7.63 19.55 -35.88
N ALA A 446 -7.56 18.51 -35.05
CA ALA A 446 -7.52 18.65 -33.59
C ALA A 446 -6.32 19.49 -33.19
N THR A 447 -6.51 20.42 -32.27
CA THR A 447 -5.40 21.22 -31.73
C THR A 447 -4.37 20.32 -31.02
N LYS A 448 -3.12 20.79 -30.89
CA LYS A 448 -2.06 20.05 -30.17
C LYS A 448 -2.50 19.66 -28.77
N ALA A 449 -3.16 20.56 -28.03
CA ALA A 449 -3.66 20.30 -26.68
C ALA A 449 -4.72 19.18 -26.66
N GLN A 450 -5.64 19.16 -27.62
CA GLN A 450 -6.66 18.10 -27.73
C GLN A 450 -6.04 16.72 -28.02
N ARG A 451 -4.97 16.67 -28.84
CA ARG A 451 -4.24 15.43 -29.11
C ARG A 451 -3.49 14.94 -27.87
N GLU A 452 -2.82 15.83 -27.12
CA GLU A 452 -2.13 15.49 -25.87
C GLU A 452 -3.11 15.01 -24.79
N GLU A 453 -4.30 15.61 -24.71
CA GLU A 453 -5.34 15.15 -23.81
C GLU A 453 -5.88 13.77 -24.20
N ALA A 454 -6.12 13.53 -25.49
CA ALA A 454 -6.56 12.22 -25.98
C ALA A 454 -5.52 11.13 -25.64
N ILE A 455 -4.23 11.41 -25.83
CA ILE A 455 -3.13 10.50 -25.46
C ILE A 455 -3.13 10.21 -23.96
N SER A 456 -3.28 11.25 -23.14
CA SER A 456 -3.33 11.11 -21.68
C SER A 456 -4.55 10.31 -21.24
N ASN A 457 -5.71 10.51 -21.87
CA ASN A 457 -6.93 9.77 -21.61
C ASN A 457 -6.80 8.29 -21.99
N TYR A 458 -6.15 7.97 -23.12
CA TYR A 458 -5.85 6.60 -23.48
C TYR A 458 -4.93 5.94 -22.44
N ALA A 459 -3.88 6.64 -22.02
CA ALA A 459 -2.95 6.12 -21.01
C ALA A 459 -3.60 5.90 -19.62
N ARG A 460 -4.71 6.56 -19.31
CA ARG A 460 -5.48 6.33 -18.08
C ARG A 460 -6.15 4.95 -18.03
N LYS A 461 -6.36 4.30 -19.18
CA LYS A 461 -6.91 2.96 -19.24
C LYS A 461 -5.93 1.91 -18.66
N PHE A 462 -4.63 2.20 -18.65
CA PHE A 462 -3.56 1.32 -18.17
C PHE A 462 -3.06 1.68 -16.77
N PRO A 463 -2.90 0.69 -15.89
CA PRO A 463 -3.43 -0.67 -15.90
C PRO A 463 -4.94 -0.72 -15.70
N ILE A 464 -5.55 -1.89 -15.79
CA ILE A 464 -6.99 -2.09 -15.53
C ILE A 464 -7.34 -1.59 -14.13
N LYS A 465 -8.41 -0.81 -14.04
CA LYS A 465 -8.94 -0.33 -12.78
C LYS A 465 -9.84 -1.38 -12.15
N THR A 466 -9.51 -1.85 -10.97
CA THR A 466 -10.42 -2.68 -10.17
C THR A 466 -11.49 -1.83 -9.52
N ALA A 467 -12.74 -2.28 -9.59
CA ALA A 467 -13.82 -1.67 -8.83
C ALA A 467 -13.48 -1.68 -7.33
N LYS A 468 -13.69 -0.54 -6.66
CA LYS A 468 -13.51 -0.48 -5.21
C LYS A 468 -14.57 -1.34 -4.55
N LYS A 469 -14.18 -2.22 -3.62
CA LYS A 469 -15.14 -2.92 -2.76
C LYS A 469 -15.93 -1.90 -1.95
N ALA A 470 -17.20 -2.17 -1.70
CA ALA A 470 -18.02 -1.37 -0.81
C ALA A 470 -17.36 -1.29 0.59
N VAL A 471 -17.27 -0.09 1.14
CA VAL A 471 -16.69 0.12 2.47
C VAL A 471 -17.70 -0.35 3.52
N ARG A 472 -17.28 -1.25 4.42
CA ARG A 472 -18.11 -1.71 5.54
C ARG A 472 -18.43 -0.53 6.46
N VAL A 473 -19.66 -0.47 6.96
CA VAL A 473 -20.09 0.49 7.98
C VAL A 473 -20.24 -0.26 9.29
N ALA A 474 -19.72 0.28 10.38
CA ALA A 474 -19.87 -0.27 11.73
C ALA A 474 -20.03 0.85 12.75
N GLN A 475 -20.64 0.53 13.90
CA GLN A 475 -20.77 1.43 15.03
C GLN A 475 -20.30 0.71 16.29
N GLU A 476 -19.68 1.45 17.20
CA GLU A 476 -19.16 0.96 18.47
C GLU A 476 -19.56 1.91 19.61
N ILE A 477 -19.79 1.35 20.78
CA ILE A 477 -19.92 2.08 22.05
C ILE A 477 -18.53 2.15 22.67
N VAL A 478 -18.12 3.34 23.08
CA VAL A 478 -16.85 3.60 23.79
C VAL A 478 -17.18 4.10 25.17
N CYS A 479 -16.68 3.44 26.23
CA CYS A 479 -16.92 3.79 27.62
C CYS A 479 -15.67 4.40 28.24
N ALA A 480 -15.69 5.71 28.51
CA ALA A 480 -14.71 6.39 29.34
C ALA A 480 -15.13 6.20 30.80
N ILE A 481 -14.42 5.36 31.55
CA ILE A 481 -14.73 5.04 32.94
C ILE A 481 -13.69 5.70 33.83
N GLN A 482 -14.12 6.69 34.62
CA GLN A 482 -13.29 7.45 35.55
C GLN A 482 -13.40 6.86 36.96
N ARG A 483 -12.24 6.67 37.60
CA ARG A 483 -12.12 6.25 39.00
C ARG A 483 -12.10 7.47 39.92
N LEU A 484 -12.29 7.25 41.22
CA LEU A 484 -12.33 8.30 42.26
C LEU A 484 -11.05 9.15 42.35
N ASP A 485 -9.92 8.65 41.89
CA ASP A 485 -8.63 9.35 41.85
C ASP A 485 -8.39 10.11 40.52
N GLY A 486 -9.41 10.24 39.69
CA GLY A 486 -9.32 10.88 38.37
C GLY A 486 -8.72 10.02 37.27
N SER A 487 -8.26 8.78 37.56
CA SER A 487 -7.69 7.89 36.54
C SER A 487 -8.76 7.23 35.70
N TYR A 488 -8.42 6.93 34.43
CA TYR A 488 -9.29 6.30 33.45
C TYR A 488 -8.92 4.86 33.17
N LEU A 489 -9.94 3.99 33.04
CA LEU A 489 -9.74 2.61 32.62
C LEU A 489 -9.42 2.55 31.15
N ILE A 490 -8.28 1.90 30.81
CA ILE A 490 -7.89 1.60 29.44
C ILE A 490 -7.64 0.11 29.27
N GLN A 491 -7.86 -0.39 28.05
CA GLN A 491 -7.58 -1.76 27.66
C GLN A 491 -6.65 -1.80 26.46
N ARG A 492 -5.83 -2.85 26.35
CA ARG A 492 -4.94 -3.04 25.20
C ARG A 492 -5.66 -3.85 24.12
N ARG A 493 -5.62 -3.37 22.89
CA ARG A 493 -6.18 -4.10 21.75
C ARG A 493 -5.42 -5.42 21.51
N PRO A 494 -6.07 -6.43 20.91
CA PRO A 494 -5.39 -7.68 20.55
C PRO A 494 -4.11 -7.44 19.71
N GLU A 495 -3.19 -8.38 19.76
CA GLU A 495 -1.93 -8.30 18.97
C GLU A 495 -2.14 -8.37 17.45
N LYS A 496 -3.33 -8.81 17.01
CA LYS A 496 -3.71 -8.93 15.60
C LYS A 496 -4.99 -8.13 15.33
N GLY A 497 -5.11 -7.60 14.12
CA GLY A 497 -6.28 -6.84 13.67
C GLY A 497 -6.07 -5.33 13.66
N LEU A 498 -7.17 -4.58 13.55
CA LEU A 498 -7.17 -3.12 13.42
C LEU A 498 -6.58 -2.46 14.66
N LEU A 499 -5.55 -1.60 14.47
CA LEU A 499 -4.86 -0.87 15.54
C LEU A 499 -4.28 -1.80 16.64
N ALA A 500 -3.80 -2.98 16.25
CA ALA A 500 -3.25 -4.00 17.14
C ALA A 500 -2.22 -3.45 18.13
N GLY A 501 -2.33 -3.87 19.41
CA GLY A 501 -1.40 -3.54 20.48
C GLY A 501 -1.50 -2.11 21.02
N LEU A 502 -2.37 -1.25 20.49
CA LEU A 502 -2.61 0.07 21.04
C LEU A 502 -3.54 0.02 22.25
N TRP A 503 -3.47 1.05 23.08
CA TRP A 503 -4.41 1.27 24.16
C TRP A 503 -5.69 1.96 23.65
N GLU A 504 -6.80 1.66 24.26
CA GLU A 504 -8.12 2.26 23.96
C GLU A 504 -8.99 2.30 25.21
N PHE A 505 -10.02 3.14 25.21
CA PHE A 505 -11.10 2.99 26.16
C PHE A 505 -11.86 1.66 25.90
N PRO A 506 -12.40 1.02 26.93
CA PRO A 506 -13.26 -0.13 26.73
C PRO A 506 -14.32 0.14 25.66
N SER A 507 -14.37 -0.71 24.64
CA SER A 507 -15.29 -0.54 23.51
C SER A 507 -15.98 -1.85 23.16
N MET A 508 -17.22 -1.75 22.66
CA MET A 508 -18.01 -2.89 22.18
C MET A 508 -18.72 -2.56 20.87
N PRO A 509 -18.79 -3.51 19.91
CA PRO A 509 -19.52 -3.31 18.67
C PRO A 509 -21.04 -3.28 18.91
N ILE A 510 -21.76 -2.48 18.11
CA ILE A 510 -23.23 -2.48 18.07
C ILE A 510 -23.65 -3.44 16.95
N PRO A 511 -24.32 -4.58 17.27
CA PRO A 511 -24.67 -5.60 16.28
C PRO A 511 -25.60 -5.08 15.17
N ASP A 512 -26.66 -4.36 15.56
CA ASP A 512 -27.71 -3.86 14.66
C ASP A 512 -27.70 -2.33 14.61
N ALA A 513 -26.59 -1.79 14.08
CA ALA A 513 -26.29 -0.36 14.12
C ALA A 513 -27.35 0.53 13.46
N GLU A 514 -28.06 0.04 12.43
CA GLU A 514 -29.08 0.81 11.70
C GLU A 514 -30.38 0.99 12.50
N THR A 515 -30.69 0.09 13.44
CA THR A 515 -31.93 0.07 14.21
C THR A 515 -31.75 0.48 15.66
N CYS A 516 -30.50 0.62 16.13
CA CYS A 516 -30.19 0.90 17.53
C CYS A 516 -30.51 2.36 17.92
N SER A 517 -31.51 2.55 18.78
CA SER A 517 -31.89 3.86 19.31
C SER A 517 -30.90 4.37 20.38
N PRO A 518 -30.86 5.70 20.64
CA PRO A 518 -29.99 6.27 21.69
C PRO A 518 -30.24 5.64 23.08
N ARG A 519 -31.50 5.33 23.42
CA ARG A 519 -31.83 4.66 24.68
C ARG A 519 -31.24 3.26 24.76
N GLN A 520 -31.31 2.49 23.68
CA GLN A 520 -30.72 1.15 23.64
C GLN A 520 -29.19 1.23 23.73
N ARG A 521 -28.55 2.20 23.09
CA ARG A 521 -27.08 2.43 23.23
C ARG A 521 -26.70 2.71 24.67
N THR A 522 -27.44 3.58 25.35
CA THR A 522 -27.22 3.90 26.77
C THR A 522 -27.35 2.66 27.67
N GLU A 523 -28.37 1.83 27.47
CA GLU A 523 -28.54 0.59 28.26
C GLU A 523 -27.41 -0.42 27.96
N MET A 524 -27.04 -0.56 26.71
CA MET A 524 -25.87 -1.40 26.32
C MET A 524 -24.59 -0.88 26.98
N ALA A 525 -24.35 0.44 26.95
CA ALA A 525 -23.18 1.07 27.56
C ALA A 525 -23.12 0.81 29.07
N LYS A 526 -24.24 0.97 29.79
CA LYS A 526 -24.33 0.68 31.24
C LYS A 526 -24.03 -0.78 31.55
N GLY A 527 -24.67 -1.71 30.83
CA GLY A 527 -24.44 -3.14 31.01
C GLY A 527 -22.99 -3.53 30.72
N PHE A 528 -22.41 -2.95 29.68
CA PHE A 528 -21.01 -3.19 29.32
C PHE A 528 -20.05 -2.62 30.38
N ALA A 529 -20.23 -1.38 30.85
CA ALA A 529 -19.38 -0.76 31.85
C ALA A 529 -19.39 -1.55 33.18
N VAL A 530 -20.56 -2.02 33.62
CA VAL A 530 -20.70 -2.90 34.80
C VAL A 530 -19.95 -4.21 34.61
N SER A 531 -20.07 -4.83 33.43
CA SER A 531 -19.38 -6.08 33.12
C SER A 531 -17.86 -5.91 33.10
N MET A 532 -17.37 -4.73 32.63
CA MET A 532 -15.95 -4.44 32.55
C MET A 532 -15.28 -4.31 33.92
N LEU A 533 -16.01 -3.83 34.92
CA LEU A 533 -15.49 -3.66 36.27
C LEU A 533 -15.68 -4.92 37.13
N GLY A 534 -16.47 -5.91 36.67
CA GLY A 534 -16.73 -7.13 37.41
C GLY A 534 -17.55 -6.87 38.68
N LEU A 535 -18.36 -5.81 38.68
CA LEU A 535 -19.20 -5.45 39.82
C LEU A 535 -20.35 -6.46 39.95
N THR A 536 -20.23 -7.38 40.91
CA THR A 536 -21.32 -8.21 41.42
C THR A 536 -21.70 -7.64 42.79
N ASP A 537 -22.97 -7.27 42.96
CA ASP A 537 -23.61 -6.75 44.16
C ASP A 537 -22.69 -6.43 45.36
N GLY A 538 -22.36 -5.18 45.58
CA GLY A 538 -21.80 -4.70 46.83
C GLY A 538 -20.65 -3.69 46.70
N GLY A 539 -20.91 -2.43 46.92
CA GLY A 539 -19.94 -1.48 47.45
C GLY A 539 -19.39 -0.40 46.52
N VAL A 540 -19.37 -0.57 45.22
CA VAL A 540 -18.99 0.48 44.28
C VAL A 540 -20.05 0.66 43.22
N GLN A 541 -20.62 1.87 43.16
CA GLN A 541 -21.62 2.21 42.15
C GLN A 541 -20.95 2.95 40.99
N ILE A 542 -21.48 2.75 39.79
CA ILE A 542 -21.13 3.52 38.60
C ILE A 542 -22.26 4.47 38.27
N LYS A 543 -21.99 5.76 38.23
CA LYS A 543 -22.88 6.79 37.72
C LYS A 543 -22.62 6.97 36.23
N HIS A 544 -23.62 6.81 35.37
CA HIS A 544 -23.57 7.18 33.98
C HIS A 544 -23.76 8.70 33.88
N VAL A 545 -22.76 9.42 33.39
CA VAL A 545 -22.81 10.89 33.19
C VAL A 545 -23.68 11.20 31.98
N GLY A 546 -23.31 10.64 30.80
CA GLY A 546 -24.07 10.87 29.58
C GLY A 546 -23.43 10.19 28.35
N GLU A 547 -24.14 10.31 27.19
CA GLU A 547 -23.57 10.09 25.87
C GLU A 547 -22.99 11.45 25.42
N LEU A 548 -21.66 11.62 25.46
CA LEU A 548 -20.96 12.88 25.17
C LEU A 548 -20.99 13.25 23.69
N GLY A 549 -21.23 12.28 22.83
CA GLY A 549 -21.29 12.49 21.39
C GLY A 549 -20.85 11.29 20.57
N SER A 550 -20.69 11.53 19.27
CA SER A 550 -20.22 10.50 18.35
C SER A 550 -19.02 10.96 17.51
N VAL A 551 -18.02 10.10 17.36
CA VAL A 551 -16.83 10.33 16.57
C VAL A 551 -16.86 9.46 15.32
N PRO A 552 -17.14 10.03 14.12
CA PRO A 552 -17.02 9.30 12.87
C PRO A 552 -15.55 9.16 12.49
N TRP A 553 -15.12 7.94 12.16
CA TRP A 553 -13.75 7.64 11.78
C TRP A 553 -13.67 6.79 10.51
N LEU A 554 -12.84 7.21 9.54
CA LEU A 554 -12.71 6.55 8.25
C LEU A 554 -11.40 5.79 8.16
N PHE A 555 -11.50 4.47 8.00
CA PHE A 555 -10.41 3.61 7.55
C PHE A 555 -10.55 3.31 6.04
N SER A 556 -9.54 2.73 5.43
CA SER A 556 -9.58 2.36 4.00
C SER A 556 -10.72 1.37 3.64
N HIS A 557 -11.10 0.51 4.59
CA HIS A 557 -12.06 -0.59 4.44
C HIS A 557 -13.26 -0.52 5.38
N LEU A 558 -13.26 0.46 6.32
CA LEU A 558 -14.27 0.56 7.37
C LEU A 558 -14.63 2.03 7.61
N LYS A 559 -15.93 2.34 7.64
CA LYS A 559 -16.49 3.56 8.21
C LYS A 559 -17.00 3.22 9.61
N LEU A 560 -16.29 3.70 10.64
CA LEU A 560 -16.60 3.45 12.03
C LEU A 560 -17.22 4.69 12.67
N THR A 561 -18.31 4.55 13.41
CA THR A 561 -18.85 5.60 14.29
C THR A 561 -18.74 5.12 15.73
N MET A 562 -18.03 5.88 16.55
CA MET A 562 -17.82 5.59 17.97
C MET A 562 -18.72 6.50 18.79
N HIS A 563 -19.64 5.92 19.58
CA HIS A 563 -20.52 6.64 20.50
C HIS A 563 -19.87 6.64 21.88
N VAL A 564 -19.52 7.82 22.38
CA VAL A 564 -18.75 8.00 23.60
C VAL A 564 -19.69 8.20 24.79
N HIS A 565 -19.58 7.32 25.79
CA HIS A 565 -20.33 7.41 27.04
C HIS A 565 -19.34 7.58 28.20
N MET A 566 -19.63 8.52 29.09
CA MET A 566 -18.83 8.75 30.30
C MET A 566 -19.48 8.13 31.52
N PHE A 567 -18.65 7.54 32.37
CA PHE A 567 -19.03 6.93 33.63
C PHE A 567 -18.07 7.37 34.72
N ARG A 568 -18.61 7.64 35.93
CA ARG A 568 -17.84 7.93 37.15
C ARG A 568 -18.11 6.89 38.21
N MET A 569 -17.07 6.42 38.87
CA MET A 569 -17.20 5.59 40.05
C MET A 569 -17.60 6.44 41.26
N VAL A 570 -18.59 6.03 42.01
CA VAL A 570 -19.13 6.74 43.20
C VAL A 570 -18.99 5.82 44.40
N ARG A 571 -18.61 6.37 45.56
CA ARG A 571 -18.60 5.61 46.84
C ARG A 571 -19.99 5.50 47.39
N GLU A 572 -20.40 4.31 47.90
CA GLU A 572 -21.47 4.21 48.88
C GLU A 572 -20.94 4.69 50.25
N GLU A 573 -21.66 5.61 50.87
CA GLU A 573 -21.37 6.05 52.23
C GLU A 573 -21.43 4.86 53.20
N GLY A 574 -20.27 4.46 53.77
CA GLY A 574 -20.22 3.49 54.85
C GLY A 574 -19.34 2.25 54.69
N ILE A 575 -18.56 2.11 53.64
CA ILE A 575 -17.65 0.96 53.47
C ILE A 575 -16.18 1.43 53.47
N ASP A 576 -15.46 1.12 54.56
CA ASP A 576 -13.99 1.25 54.64
C ASP A 576 -13.34 0.13 53.83
N MET A 577 -12.78 0.48 52.70
CA MET A 577 -11.96 -0.43 51.88
C MET A 577 -10.47 -0.13 52.09
N GLU A 578 -9.94 -0.51 53.22
CA GLU A 578 -8.49 -0.75 53.36
C GLU A 578 -8.14 -2.06 52.64
N GLY A 579 -7.57 -1.98 51.43
CA GLY A 579 -6.98 -3.17 50.83
C GLY A 579 -7.24 -3.47 49.36
N THR A 580 -7.84 -2.60 48.56
CA THR A 580 -7.80 -2.81 47.10
C THR A 580 -6.64 -2.06 46.47
N GLY A 581 -5.46 -2.65 46.64
CA GLY A 581 -4.25 -2.26 45.96
C GLY A 581 -4.41 -2.32 44.45
N ALA A 582 -3.60 -1.55 43.74
CA ALA A 582 -3.57 -1.29 42.29
C ALA A 582 -3.45 -2.55 41.37
N GLU A 583 -3.59 -3.75 41.88
CA GLU A 583 -3.29 -5.02 41.18
C GLU A 583 -4.51 -5.92 40.90
N GLY A 584 -5.71 -5.42 40.76
CA GLY A 584 -6.86 -6.33 40.80
C GLY A 584 -7.97 -6.24 39.77
N VAL A 585 -7.82 -5.59 38.61
CA VAL A 585 -8.80 -5.75 37.52
C VAL A 585 -8.47 -7.01 36.72
N ARG A 586 -8.99 -8.17 37.20
CA ARG A 586 -8.82 -9.46 36.50
C ARG A 586 -9.44 -9.35 35.11
N SER A 587 -8.62 -9.70 34.11
CA SER A 587 -8.99 -9.81 32.71
C SER A 587 -10.22 -10.72 32.51
N LEU A 588 -11.40 -10.13 32.32
CA LEU A 588 -12.52 -10.81 31.67
C LEU A 588 -12.24 -10.77 30.16
N ALA A 589 -11.97 -11.90 29.54
CA ALA A 589 -11.59 -12.09 28.14
C ALA A 589 -10.11 -11.86 27.74
N GLY A 590 -9.13 -11.98 28.67
CA GLY A 590 -7.70 -12.15 28.28
C GLY A 590 -6.95 -10.90 27.78
N GLN A 591 -7.57 -9.72 27.78
CA GLN A 591 -6.88 -8.47 27.36
C GLN A 591 -6.31 -7.72 28.57
N PRO A 592 -5.04 -7.24 28.51
CA PRO A 592 -4.47 -6.41 29.57
C PRO A 592 -5.26 -5.12 29.75
N ARG A 593 -5.53 -4.76 31.01
CA ARG A 593 -6.21 -3.52 31.40
C ARG A 593 -5.40 -2.81 32.46
N ARG A 594 -5.46 -1.49 32.45
CA ARG A 594 -4.86 -0.67 33.52
C ARG A 594 -5.62 0.64 33.72
N TRP A 595 -5.40 1.27 34.85
CA TRP A 595 -5.81 2.63 35.11
C TRP A 595 -4.68 3.58 34.73
N THR A 596 -4.99 4.72 34.14
CA THR A 596 -4.01 5.75 33.77
C THR A 596 -4.53 7.13 34.17
N ALA A 597 -3.68 7.93 34.79
CA ALA A 597 -3.98 9.33 35.09
C ALA A 597 -3.65 10.25 33.90
N ASP A 598 -2.87 9.78 32.94
CA ASP A 598 -2.44 10.59 31.79
C ASP A 598 -2.75 9.85 30.47
N VAL A 599 -4.00 9.97 30.04
CA VAL A 599 -4.50 9.38 28.79
C VAL A 599 -3.75 9.94 27.58
N GLU A 600 -3.23 11.15 27.64
CA GLU A 600 -2.54 11.78 26.51
C GLU A 600 -1.18 11.15 26.21
N LYS A 601 -0.51 10.62 27.22
CA LYS A 601 0.77 9.91 27.04
C LYS A 601 0.60 8.52 26.47
N GLU A 602 -0.59 7.93 26.59
CA GLU A 602 -0.85 6.57 26.15
C GLU A 602 -0.76 6.40 24.63
N SER A 603 -0.32 5.22 24.19
CA SER A 603 -0.24 4.86 22.76
C SER A 603 -1.62 4.53 22.21
N MET A 604 -2.45 5.53 21.98
CA MET A 604 -3.82 5.40 21.45
C MET A 604 -3.92 5.76 19.97
N GLY A 605 -4.86 5.11 19.27
CA GLY A 605 -5.23 5.45 17.90
C GLY A 605 -5.85 6.86 17.81
N THR A 606 -5.67 7.54 16.66
CA THR A 606 -6.16 8.92 16.48
C THR A 606 -7.69 9.05 16.65
N GLY A 607 -8.48 8.03 16.24
CA GLY A 607 -9.93 8.01 16.47
C GLY A 607 -10.27 8.00 17.96
N MET A 608 -9.57 7.18 18.75
CA MET A 608 -9.78 7.09 20.20
C MET A 608 -9.36 8.37 20.93
N ARG A 609 -8.34 9.07 20.43
CA ARG A 609 -7.98 10.40 20.97
C ARG A 609 -9.07 11.44 20.78
N LYS A 610 -9.78 11.40 19.65
CA LYS A 610 -10.96 12.25 19.48
C LYS A 610 -12.10 11.89 20.42
N CYS A 611 -12.19 10.63 20.85
CA CYS A 611 -13.11 10.26 21.91
C CYS A 611 -12.66 10.87 23.26
N TRP A 612 -11.35 10.89 23.53
CA TRP A 612 -10.77 11.57 24.69
C TRP A 612 -11.00 13.09 24.65
N ASP A 613 -10.92 13.73 23.48
CA ASP A 613 -11.20 15.17 23.36
C ASP A 613 -12.63 15.52 23.82
N LEU A 614 -13.63 14.64 23.56
CA LEU A 614 -15.00 14.82 24.08
C LEU A 614 -15.08 14.67 25.61
N VAL A 615 -14.30 13.75 26.19
CA VAL A 615 -14.25 13.55 27.64
C VAL A 615 -13.66 14.76 28.35
N LYS A 616 -12.61 15.35 27.79
CA LYS A 616 -11.98 16.57 28.35
C LYS A 616 -12.93 17.76 28.39
N ILE A 617 -13.71 17.94 27.31
CA ILE A 617 -14.69 19.03 27.26
C ILE A 617 -15.70 18.90 28.41
N GLU A 618 -16.21 17.68 28.65
CA GLU A 618 -17.13 17.41 29.74
C GLU A 618 -16.49 17.65 31.13
N GLU A 619 -15.19 17.32 31.30
CA GLU A 619 -14.46 17.60 32.54
C GLU A 619 -14.31 19.10 32.79
N GLU A 620 -13.98 19.86 31.73
CA GLU A 620 -13.83 21.31 31.81
C GLU A 620 -15.17 21.98 32.14
N GLU A 621 -16.28 21.53 31.57
CA GLU A 621 -17.63 22.03 31.86
C GLU A 621 -18.05 21.74 33.32
N ASP A 622 -17.76 20.53 33.85
CA ASP A 622 -18.03 20.18 35.24
C ASP A 622 -17.20 21.02 36.26
N GLU A 623 -15.92 21.26 35.95
CA GLU A 623 -15.06 22.11 36.80
C GLU A 623 -15.54 23.56 36.85
N GLU A 624 -16.08 24.08 35.74
CA GLU A 624 -16.69 25.42 35.71
C GLU A 624 -17.99 25.51 36.51
N GLU A 625 -18.82 24.43 36.50
CA GLU A 625 -20.06 24.39 37.30
C GLU A 625 -19.79 24.20 38.81
N GLU A 626 -18.76 23.45 39.21
CA GLU A 626 -18.38 23.26 40.60
C GLU A 626 -17.62 24.50 41.18
N GLY A 627 -17.04 25.36 40.33
CA GLY A 627 -16.30 26.56 40.70
C GLY A 627 -17.17 27.82 40.94
N VAL A 628 -18.48 27.75 40.67
CA VAL A 628 -19.47 28.81 40.90
C VAL A 628 -20.26 28.54 42.18
#